data_78754bdbf7a22c999516b14b53793cea
#
_entry.id   78754bdbf7a22c999516b14b53793cea
#
_cell.length_a   1.000
_cell.length_b   1.000
_cell.length_c   1.000
_cell.angle_alpha   90.00
_cell.angle_beta   90.00
_cell.angle_gamma   90.00
#
_symmetry.space_group_name_H-M   'P 1'
#
loop_
_entity.id
_entity.type
_entity.pdbx_description
1 polymer ?
#
loop_
_entity_poly.entity_id
_entity_poly.type
_entity_poly.pdbx_seq_one_letter_code
_entity_poly.pdbx_strand_id
1 'polypeptide(L)'
;IRLFGLPKSFVVMLALFIVNMAFVIWFYQPLKITSFDPKYARLKGIRTGYLFYGLMTLTSLTTVTAFDSVGAILVISFLVAPGACACLVTKNLKYTIVASLLFAISSSVLGFLIANMWNVSIAGMCSFIGLVQGVLVVLFHKNGWLSKKIQRAKQRKVVYQDLFLMHLYHHPGNQQEVGIDSIKTHLNWSSKRTRQTIQSLLKLNWIVKNEALSVYELSPKGEKRVTLLVENSYD
;
A
#
# COMPACT_ATOMS: atom_id res chain seq x y z
N ILE A 1 -14.46 -5.65 -42.58
CA ILE A 1 -15.62 -4.80 -42.82
C ILE A 1 -15.28 -3.42 -42.26
N ARG A 2 -15.21 -2.40 -43.14
CA ARG A 2 -14.94 -1.01 -42.77
C ARG A 2 -16.26 -0.29 -42.57
N LEU A 3 -16.44 0.39 -41.44
CA LEU A 3 -17.53 1.31 -41.19
C LEU A 3 -16.93 2.73 -41.17
N PHE A 4 -17.44 3.63 -42.01
CA PHE A 4 -16.89 5.00 -42.17
C PHE A 4 -15.38 5.06 -42.46
N GLY A 5 -14.82 4.08 -43.23
CA GLY A 5 -13.38 4.04 -43.54
C GLY A 5 -12.48 3.51 -42.40
N LEU A 6 -13.01 3.29 -41.20
CA LEU A 6 -12.29 2.77 -40.01
C LEU A 6 -12.60 1.27 -39.78
N PRO A 7 -11.70 0.52 -39.14
CA PRO A 7 -11.98 -0.87 -38.74
C PRO A 7 -13.20 -0.90 -37.79
N LYS A 8 -14.11 -1.86 -38.01
CA LYS A 8 -15.34 -2.01 -37.21
C LYS A 8 -15.05 -2.06 -35.71
N SER A 9 -14.00 -2.78 -35.30
CA SER A 9 -13.59 -2.89 -33.91
C SER A 9 -13.28 -1.54 -33.28
N PHE A 10 -12.62 -0.64 -34.02
CA PHE A 10 -12.29 0.70 -33.52
C PHE A 10 -13.54 1.54 -33.25
N VAL A 11 -14.51 1.53 -34.17
CA VAL A 11 -15.76 2.29 -34.02
C VAL A 11 -16.56 1.79 -32.81
N VAL A 12 -16.69 0.48 -32.66
CA VAL A 12 -17.42 -0.15 -31.53
C VAL A 12 -16.73 0.17 -30.21
N MET A 13 -15.40 0.08 -30.14
CA MET A 13 -14.64 0.43 -28.94
C MET A 13 -14.76 1.89 -28.56
N LEU A 14 -14.73 2.79 -29.56
CA LEU A 14 -14.91 4.22 -29.33
C LEU A 14 -16.32 4.54 -28.81
N ALA A 15 -17.35 3.91 -29.38
CA ALA A 15 -18.71 4.07 -28.92
C ALA A 15 -18.88 3.60 -27.45
N LEU A 16 -18.34 2.42 -27.12
CA LEU A 16 -18.34 1.90 -25.74
C LEU A 16 -17.56 2.81 -24.79
N PHE A 17 -16.42 3.35 -25.22
CA PHE A 17 -15.66 4.31 -24.43
C PHE A 17 -16.49 5.55 -24.09
N ILE A 18 -17.18 6.12 -25.07
CA ILE A 18 -18.05 7.29 -24.87
C ILE A 18 -19.20 6.97 -23.91
N VAL A 19 -19.85 5.81 -24.07
CA VAL A 19 -20.95 5.39 -23.19
C VAL A 19 -20.46 5.18 -21.75
N ASN A 20 -19.33 4.48 -21.57
CA ASN A 20 -18.74 4.28 -20.23
C ASN A 20 -18.35 5.61 -19.59
N MET A 21 -17.73 6.53 -20.35
CA MET A 21 -17.32 7.84 -19.85
C MET A 21 -18.55 8.67 -19.44
N ALA A 22 -19.58 8.70 -20.28
CA ALA A 22 -20.83 9.39 -19.98
C ALA A 22 -21.49 8.82 -18.71
N PHE A 23 -21.54 7.49 -18.58
CA PHE A 23 -22.09 6.83 -17.37
C PHE A 23 -21.32 7.20 -16.12
N VAL A 24 -19.97 7.12 -16.14
CA VAL A 24 -19.12 7.45 -14.99
C VAL A 24 -19.25 8.94 -14.62
N ILE A 25 -19.28 9.85 -15.58
CA ILE A 25 -19.42 11.29 -15.31
C ILE A 25 -20.80 11.60 -14.72
N TRP A 26 -21.87 11.07 -15.32
CA TRP A 26 -23.25 11.32 -14.88
C TRP A 26 -23.55 10.75 -13.49
N PHE A 27 -23.11 9.54 -13.25
CA PHE A 27 -23.33 8.84 -11.97
C PHE A 27 -22.13 8.92 -11.01
N TYR A 28 -21.21 9.86 -11.22
CA TYR A 28 -19.99 9.96 -10.41
C TYR A 28 -20.27 10.06 -8.90
N GLN A 29 -21.21 10.95 -8.49
CA GLN A 29 -21.55 11.14 -7.07
C GLN A 29 -22.22 9.90 -6.44
N PRO A 30 -23.28 9.33 -7.03
CA PRO A 30 -23.88 8.10 -6.56
C PRO A 30 -22.89 6.93 -6.51
N LEU A 31 -22.07 6.75 -7.56
CA LEU A 31 -21.04 5.70 -7.58
C LEU A 31 -20.02 5.86 -6.47
N LYS A 32 -19.55 7.09 -6.23
CA LYS A 32 -18.60 7.37 -5.15
C LYS A 32 -19.19 6.98 -3.79
N ILE A 33 -20.41 7.39 -3.46
CA ILE A 33 -21.03 7.09 -2.18
C ILE A 33 -21.29 5.59 -2.03
N THR A 34 -21.80 4.94 -3.08
CA THR A 34 -22.09 3.50 -3.08
C THR A 34 -20.82 2.65 -2.92
N SER A 35 -19.70 3.08 -3.48
CA SER A 35 -18.42 2.34 -3.40
C SER A 35 -17.77 2.42 -2.03
N PHE A 36 -17.97 3.51 -1.29
CA PHE A 36 -17.38 3.68 0.05
C PHE A 36 -18.29 3.24 1.18
N ASP A 37 -19.58 3.59 1.10
CA ASP A 37 -20.60 3.22 2.10
C ASP A 37 -21.96 2.93 1.45
N PRO A 38 -22.22 1.67 1.09
CA PRO A 38 -23.49 1.28 0.47
C PRO A 38 -24.69 1.41 1.44
N LYS A 39 -24.48 1.37 2.76
CA LYS A 39 -25.54 1.56 3.75
C LYS A 39 -25.99 3.02 3.78
N TYR A 40 -25.02 3.94 3.84
CA TYR A 40 -25.29 5.38 3.79
C TYR A 40 -25.93 5.80 2.46
N ALA A 41 -25.51 5.19 1.33
CA ALA A 41 -26.11 5.44 0.02
C ALA A 41 -27.62 5.10 0.04
N ARG A 42 -28.01 3.96 0.63
CA ARG A 42 -29.42 3.56 0.77
C ARG A 42 -30.21 4.51 1.64
N LEU A 43 -29.66 4.99 2.74
CA LEU A 43 -30.30 5.98 3.63
C LEU A 43 -30.58 7.31 2.90
N LYS A 44 -29.71 7.68 1.94
CA LYS A 44 -29.92 8.84 1.04
C LYS A 44 -30.91 8.59 -0.11
N GLY A 45 -31.59 7.44 -0.16
CA GLY A 45 -32.51 7.08 -1.22
C GLY A 45 -31.85 6.67 -2.53
N ILE A 46 -30.53 6.46 -2.55
CA ILE A 46 -29.83 6.01 -3.76
C ILE A 46 -30.11 4.52 -3.96
N ARG A 47 -30.66 4.18 -5.10
CA ARG A 47 -30.94 2.78 -5.48
C ARG A 47 -29.63 2.08 -5.91
N THR A 48 -28.83 1.64 -4.94
CA THR A 48 -27.50 1.05 -5.12
C THR A 48 -27.49 -0.15 -6.07
N GLY A 49 -28.60 -0.92 -6.12
CA GLY A 49 -28.72 -2.09 -7.01
C GLY A 49 -28.67 -1.71 -8.48
N TYR A 50 -29.40 -0.69 -8.91
CA TYR A 50 -29.40 -0.26 -10.32
C TYR A 50 -28.03 0.25 -10.77
N LEU A 51 -27.31 0.97 -9.90
CA LEU A 51 -25.96 1.43 -10.19
C LEU A 51 -24.98 0.27 -10.32
N PHE A 52 -25.10 -0.72 -9.44
CA PHE A 52 -24.26 -1.91 -9.46
C PHE A 52 -24.49 -2.73 -10.73
N TYR A 53 -25.74 -3.05 -11.07
CA TYR A 53 -26.06 -3.80 -12.27
C TYR A 53 -25.72 -3.03 -13.55
N GLY A 54 -25.95 -1.72 -13.58
CA GLY A 54 -25.54 -0.87 -14.70
C GLY A 54 -24.05 -0.90 -14.95
N LEU A 55 -23.25 -0.77 -13.89
CA LEU A 55 -21.80 -0.82 -13.97
C LEU A 55 -21.30 -2.22 -14.41
N MET A 56 -21.88 -3.31 -13.85
CA MET A 56 -21.57 -4.68 -14.22
C MET A 56 -21.88 -4.95 -15.69
N THR A 57 -23.03 -4.51 -16.18
CA THR A 57 -23.43 -4.69 -17.59
C THR A 57 -22.48 -3.95 -18.53
N LEU A 58 -22.15 -2.69 -18.23
CA LEU A 58 -21.22 -1.91 -19.04
C LEU A 58 -19.82 -2.51 -19.04
N THR A 59 -19.34 -2.95 -17.89
CA THR A 59 -18.02 -3.59 -17.76
C THR A 59 -17.99 -4.91 -18.54
N SER A 60 -19.03 -5.74 -18.42
CA SER A 60 -19.12 -7.00 -19.14
C SER A 60 -19.14 -6.79 -20.66
N LEU A 61 -19.98 -5.85 -21.14
CA LEU A 61 -20.06 -5.54 -22.56
C LEU A 61 -18.73 -5.05 -23.12
N THR A 62 -18.07 -4.15 -22.39
CA THR A 62 -16.75 -3.64 -22.76
C THR A 62 -15.70 -4.73 -22.79
N THR A 63 -15.70 -5.63 -21.79
CA THR A 63 -14.72 -6.71 -21.68
C THR A 63 -14.88 -7.73 -22.82
N VAL A 64 -16.11 -8.16 -23.13
CA VAL A 64 -16.38 -9.10 -24.23
C VAL A 64 -15.94 -8.51 -25.56
N THR A 65 -16.30 -7.26 -25.84
CA THR A 65 -15.91 -6.59 -27.09
C THR A 65 -14.39 -6.38 -27.18
N ALA A 66 -13.75 -6.13 -26.05
CA ALA A 66 -12.29 -5.99 -25.98
C ALA A 66 -11.56 -7.32 -26.24
N PHE A 67 -12.10 -8.45 -25.81
CA PHE A 67 -11.52 -9.77 -26.09
C PHE A 67 -11.44 -10.05 -27.59
N ASP A 68 -12.49 -9.71 -28.32
CA ASP A 68 -12.53 -9.88 -29.79
C ASP A 68 -11.52 -8.98 -30.53
N SER A 69 -11.16 -7.83 -29.92
CA SER A 69 -10.33 -6.82 -30.57
C SER A 69 -8.83 -6.98 -30.30
N VAL A 70 -8.45 -7.26 -29.06
CA VAL A 70 -7.04 -7.21 -28.61
C VAL A 70 -6.60 -8.49 -27.88
N GLY A 71 -7.52 -9.41 -27.65
CA GLY A 71 -7.24 -10.69 -26.99
C GLY A 71 -7.34 -10.66 -25.47
N ALA A 72 -7.58 -11.84 -24.90
CA ALA A 72 -7.89 -11.99 -23.47
C ALA A 72 -6.75 -11.55 -22.54
N ILE A 73 -5.50 -11.85 -22.86
CA ILE A 73 -4.33 -11.58 -22.01
C ILE A 73 -4.20 -10.09 -21.75
N LEU A 74 -4.28 -9.26 -22.79
CA LEU A 74 -4.16 -7.81 -22.67
C LEU A 74 -5.33 -7.22 -21.89
N VAL A 75 -6.55 -7.66 -22.16
CA VAL A 75 -7.75 -7.15 -21.52
C VAL A 75 -7.75 -7.44 -20.02
N ILE A 76 -7.43 -8.68 -19.61
CA ILE A 76 -7.34 -9.06 -18.19
C ILE A 76 -6.27 -8.22 -17.48
N SER A 77 -5.11 -8.03 -18.11
CA SER A 77 -4.03 -7.22 -17.57
C SER A 77 -4.47 -5.77 -17.37
N PHE A 78 -5.13 -5.15 -18.35
CA PHE A 78 -5.58 -3.77 -18.28
C PHE A 78 -6.76 -3.56 -17.34
N LEU A 79 -7.56 -4.57 -17.10
CA LEU A 79 -8.67 -4.49 -16.15
C LEU A 79 -8.19 -4.44 -14.70
N VAL A 80 -7.11 -5.13 -14.39
CA VAL A 80 -6.62 -5.28 -13.01
C VAL A 80 -5.44 -4.35 -12.71
N ALA A 81 -4.39 -4.37 -13.53
CA ALA A 81 -3.11 -3.74 -13.19
C ALA A 81 -3.18 -2.20 -13.01
N PRO A 82 -3.74 -1.40 -13.93
CA PRO A 82 -3.79 0.05 -13.77
C PRO A 82 -4.64 0.50 -12.58
N GLY A 83 -5.78 -0.17 -12.36
CA GLY A 83 -6.66 0.09 -11.22
C GLY A 83 -5.99 -0.20 -9.88
N ALA A 84 -5.35 -1.36 -9.76
CA ALA A 84 -4.61 -1.74 -8.56
C ALA A 84 -3.46 -0.77 -8.27
N CYS A 85 -2.68 -0.38 -9.28
CA CYS A 85 -1.61 0.62 -9.14
C CYS A 85 -2.15 1.97 -8.63
N ALA A 86 -3.25 2.44 -9.22
CA ALA A 86 -3.87 3.71 -8.85
C ALA A 86 -4.42 3.70 -7.42
N CYS A 87 -5.07 2.63 -6.99
CA CYS A 87 -5.56 2.48 -5.61
C CYS A 87 -4.44 2.46 -4.57
N LEU A 88 -3.26 1.97 -4.92
CA LEU A 88 -2.09 2.02 -4.02
C LEU A 88 -1.52 3.44 -3.89
N VAL A 89 -1.52 4.20 -4.98
CA VAL A 89 -0.90 5.54 -5.04
C VAL A 89 -1.83 6.61 -4.48
N THR A 90 -3.15 6.47 -4.65
CA THR A 90 -4.11 7.53 -4.32
C THR A 90 -5.18 7.06 -3.35
N LYS A 91 -5.70 8.01 -2.55
CA LYS A 91 -6.80 7.76 -1.58
C LYS A 91 -8.14 8.33 -2.05
N ASN A 92 -8.14 9.23 -3.02
CA ASN A 92 -9.32 9.92 -3.51
C ASN A 92 -9.76 9.34 -4.85
N LEU A 93 -11.04 9.00 -5.01
CA LEU A 93 -11.59 8.37 -6.20
C LEU A 93 -11.28 9.13 -7.51
N LYS A 94 -11.36 10.47 -7.50
CA LYS A 94 -11.01 11.28 -8.68
C LYS A 94 -9.56 11.03 -9.13
N TYR A 95 -8.63 11.15 -8.21
CA TYR A 95 -7.20 10.92 -8.50
C TYR A 95 -6.90 9.47 -8.84
N THR A 96 -7.67 8.52 -8.27
CA THR A 96 -7.54 7.09 -8.61
C THR A 96 -7.93 6.85 -10.08
N ILE A 97 -9.04 7.43 -10.54
CA ILE A 97 -9.48 7.30 -11.94
C ILE A 97 -8.44 7.92 -12.90
N VAL A 98 -7.96 9.12 -12.60
CA VAL A 98 -6.94 9.77 -13.44
C VAL A 98 -5.63 8.99 -13.42
N ALA A 99 -5.18 8.53 -12.26
CA ALA A 99 -3.96 7.74 -12.13
C ALA A 99 -4.07 6.39 -12.87
N SER A 100 -5.20 5.69 -12.78
CA SER A 100 -5.40 4.43 -13.52
C SER A 100 -5.35 4.64 -15.03
N LEU A 101 -5.93 5.74 -15.52
CA LEU A 101 -5.86 6.11 -16.94
C LEU A 101 -4.40 6.37 -17.38
N LEU A 102 -3.64 7.12 -16.57
CA LEU A 102 -2.23 7.39 -16.86
C LEU A 102 -1.39 6.12 -16.87
N PHE A 103 -1.60 5.19 -15.90
CA PHE A 103 -0.93 3.90 -15.90
C PHE A 103 -1.30 3.04 -17.13
N ALA A 104 -2.57 3.02 -17.54
CA ALA A 104 -3.00 2.31 -18.73
C ALA A 104 -2.37 2.89 -20.00
N ILE A 105 -2.38 4.20 -20.16
CA ILE A 105 -1.76 4.87 -21.32
C ILE A 105 -0.25 4.61 -21.34
N SER A 106 0.44 4.75 -20.20
CA SER A 106 1.89 4.55 -20.15
C SER A 106 2.28 3.09 -20.44
N SER A 107 1.53 2.10 -19.95
CA SER A 107 1.80 0.69 -20.26
C SER A 107 1.53 0.36 -21.73
N SER A 108 0.50 0.97 -22.32
CA SER A 108 0.15 0.81 -23.72
C SER A 108 1.23 1.38 -24.65
N VAL A 109 1.63 2.64 -24.41
CA VAL A 109 2.62 3.33 -25.23
C VAL A 109 3.99 2.67 -25.13
N LEU A 110 4.47 2.43 -23.90
CA LEU A 110 5.76 1.77 -23.67
C LEU A 110 5.77 0.34 -24.21
N GLY A 111 4.68 -0.40 -23.97
CA GLY A 111 4.54 -1.77 -24.47
C GLY A 111 4.56 -1.84 -25.98
N PHE A 112 3.86 -0.94 -26.66
CA PHE A 112 3.86 -0.86 -28.12
C PHE A 112 5.25 -0.53 -28.69
N LEU A 113 5.92 0.48 -28.13
CA LEU A 113 7.26 0.89 -28.61
C LEU A 113 8.28 -0.24 -28.46
N ILE A 114 8.31 -0.91 -27.30
CA ILE A 114 9.25 -2.01 -27.05
C ILE A 114 8.90 -3.24 -27.91
N ALA A 115 7.60 -3.55 -28.04
CA ALA A 115 7.16 -4.67 -28.88
C ALA A 115 7.58 -4.49 -30.32
N ASN A 116 7.47 -3.27 -30.86
CA ASN A 116 7.88 -2.96 -32.22
C ASN A 116 9.40 -3.04 -32.42
N MET A 117 10.20 -2.63 -31.40
CA MET A 117 11.67 -2.73 -31.45
C MET A 117 12.17 -4.18 -31.43
N TRP A 118 11.50 -5.04 -30.67
CA TRP A 118 11.92 -6.44 -30.47
C TRP A 118 11.17 -7.43 -31.37
N ASN A 119 10.25 -6.95 -32.21
CA ASN A 119 9.41 -7.78 -33.06
C ASN A 119 8.65 -8.90 -32.30
N VAL A 120 8.11 -8.55 -31.13
CA VAL A 120 7.33 -9.48 -30.28
C VAL A 120 5.85 -9.09 -30.26
N SER A 121 5.02 -9.95 -29.69
CA SER A 121 3.58 -9.71 -29.56
C SER A 121 3.28 -8.42 -28.77
N ILE A 122 2.56 -7.49 -29.40
CA ILE A 122 2.16 -6.22 -28.79
C ILE A 122 1.33 -6.45 -27.53
N ALA A 123 0.35 -7.37 -27.58
CA ALA A 123 -0.51 -7.68 -26.45
C ALA A 123 0.28 -8.23 -25.25
N GLY A 124 1.22 -9.13 -25.50
CA GLY A 124 2.09 -9.70 -24.48
C GLY A 124 3.01 -8.64 -23.86
N MET A 125 3.61 -7.77 -24.67
CA MET A 125 4.52 -6.73 -24.18
C MET A 125 3.80 -5.65 -23.39
N CYS A 126 2.63 -5.18 -23.82
CA CYS A 126 1.82 -4.23 -23.05
C CYS A 126 1.40 -4.81 -21.70
N SER A 127 1.02 -6.10 -21.65
CA SER A 127 0.68 -6.79 -20.41
C SER A 127 1.90 -6.93 -19.48
N PHE A 128 3.07 -7.25 -20.03
CA PHE A 128 4.33 -7.33 -19.27
C PHE A 128 4.72 -5.99 -18.67
N ILE A 129 4.66 -4.91 -19.44
CA ILE A 129 4.95 -3.55 -18.92
C ILE A 129 3.96 -3.15 -17.84
N GLY A 130 2.65 -3.46 -17.99
CA GLY A 130 1.64 -3.25 -16.95
C GLY A 130 1.98 -4.00 -15.64
N LEU A 131 2.45 -5.24 -15.75
CA LEU A 131 2.91 -6.03 -14.60
C LEU A 131 4.15 -5.40 -13.96
N VAL A 132 5.14 -5.00 -14.73
CA VAL A 132 6.36 -4.32 -14.23
C VAL A 132 6.00 -3.04 -13.49
N GLN A 133 5.13 -2.21 -14.06
CA GLN A 133 4.62 -0.99 -13.38
C GLN A 133 3.92 -1.33 -12.07
N GLY A 134 3.08 -2.37 -12.04
CA GLY A 134 2.42 -2.84 -10.83
C GLY A 134 3.41 -3.23 -9.75
N VAL A 135 4.41 -4.03 -10.09
CA VAL A 135 5.48 -4.46 -9.17
C VAL A 135 6.26 -3.25 -8.64
N LEU A 136 6.64 -2.32 -9.51
CA LEU A 136 7.35 -1.10 -9.11
C LEU A 136 6.52 -0.26 -8.13
N VAL A 137 5.24 -0.05 -8.39
CA VAL A 137 4.34 0.68 -7.49
C VAL A 137 4.23 -0.01 -6.13
N VAL A 138 4.03 -1.34 -6.11
CA VAL A 138 3.94 -2.12 -4.86
C VAL A 138 5.22 -2.04 -4.05
N LEU A 139 6.39 -2.06 -4.71
CA LEU A 139 7.68 -2.02 -4.03
C LEU A 139 8.02 -0.62 -3.51
N PHE A 140 7.86 0.41 -4.34
CA PHE A 140 8.42 1.75 -4.07
C PHE A 140 7.42 2.74 -3.47
N HIS A 141 6.11 2.46 -3.55
CA HIS A 141 5.14 3.39 -2.97
C HIS A 141 5.23 3.46 -1.44
N LYS A 142 5.00 4.66 -0.85
CA LYS A 142 5.03 4.91 0.62
C LYS A 142 4.16 3.95 1.44
N ASN A 143 3.05 3.49 0.87
CA ASN A 143 2.15 2.50 1.47
C ASN A 143 2.40 1.07 0.94
N GLY A 144 3.43 0.87 0.12
CA GLY A 144 3.80 -0.42 -0.45
C GLY A 144 4.27 -1.42 0.61
N TRP A 145 4.36 -2.67 0.22
CA TRP A 145 4.76 -3.76 1.10
C TRP A 145 6.15 -3.54 1.74
N LEU A 146 7.10 -3.04 0.95
CA LEU A 146 8.47 -2.77 1.42
C LEU A 146 8.51 -1.64 2.44
N SER A 147 7.79 -0.54 2.18
CA SER A 147 7.68 0.60 3.09
C SER A 147 7.03 0.19 4.43
N LYS A 148 5.94 -0.58 4.38
CA LYS A 148 5.30 -1.12 5.59
C LYS A 148 6.22 -2.07 6.37
N LYS A 149 7.00 -2.90 5.68
CA LYS A 149 7.96 -3.80 6.33
C LYS A 149 9.06 -3.02 7.04
N ILE A 150 9.60 -1.98 6.41
CA ILE A 150 10.62 -1.09 7.00
C ILE A 150 10.05 -0.32 8.19
N GLN A 151 8.85 0.26 8.06
CA GLN A 151 8.18 0.96 9.16
C GLN A 151 7.90 0.04 10.35
N ARG A 152 7.38 -1.17 10.12
CA ARG A 152 7.15 -2.15 11.18
C ARG A 152 8.45 -2.58 11.87
N ALA A 153 9.53 -2.74 11.12
CA ALA A 153 10.84 -3.04 11.69
C ALA A 153 11.36 -1.88 12.56
N LYS A 154 11.19 -0.64 12.10
CA LYS A 154 11.56 0.57 12.85
C LYS A 154 10.70 0.74 14.10
N GLN A 155 9.38 0.56 14.00
CA GLN A 155 8.47 0.63 15.15
C GLN A 155 8.78 -0.45 16.19
N ARG A 156 9.00 -1.70 15.76
CA ARG A 156 9.42 -2.78 16.67
C ARG A 156 10.70 -2.43 17.43
N LYS A 157 11.68 -1.81 16.76
CA LYS A 157 12.92 -1.40 17.41
C LYS A 157 12.66 -0.36 18.51
N VAL A 158 11.81 0.62 18.24
CA VAL A 158 11.42 1.65 19.24
C VAL A 158 10.69 1.01 20.42
N VAL A 159 9.72 0.12 20.15
CA VAL A 159 9.00 -0.59 21.23
C VAL A 159 9.95 -1.39 22.14
N TYR A 160 10.93 -2.08 21.56
CA TYR A 160 11.92 -2.79 22.39
C TYR A 160 12.81 -1.84 23.18
N GLN A 161 13.16 -0.68 22.65
CA GLN A 161 13.90 0.34 23.38
C GLN A 161 13.08 0.89 24.54
N ASP A 162 11.82 1.25 24.28
CA ASP A 162 10.92 1.81 25.31
C ASP A 162 10.62 0.76 26.41
N LEU A 163 10.38 -0.51 26.07
CA LEU A 163 10.20 -1.59 27.05
C LEU A 163 11.44 -1.80 27.93
N PHE A 164 12.63 -1.73 27.35
CA PHE A 164 13.88 -1.86 28.11
C PHE A 164 14.07 -0.70 29.06
N LEU A 165 13.79 0.54 28.64
CA LEU A 165 13.87 1.73 29.49
C LEU A 165 12.84 1.67 30.62
N MET A 166 11.61 1.23 30.36
CA MET A 166 10.59 1.07 31.39
C MET A 166 10.98 -0.01 32.41
N HIS A 167 11.61 -1.11 31.97
CA HIS A 167 12.10 -2.13 32.86
C HIS A 167 13.18 -1.58 33.82
N LEU A 168 14.14 -0.80 33.31
CA LEU A 168 15.16 -0.14 34.14
C LEU A 168 14.55 0.89 35.10
N TYR A 169 13.50 1.59 34.70
CA TYR A 169 12.83 2.57 35.53
C TYR A 169 12.10 1.97 36.74
N HIS A 170 11.45 0.79 36.54
CA HIS A 170 10.72 0.13 37.60
C HIS A 170 11.60 -0.68 38.57
N HIS A 171 12.85 -0.99 38.19
CA HIS A 171 13.79 -1.76 39.01
C HIS A 171 15.11 -1.01 39.25
N PRO A 172 15.08 0.20 39.86
CA PRO A 172 16.30 0.97 40.08
C PRO A 172 17.21 0.28 41.10
N GLY A 173 18.46 0.00 40.70
CA GLY A 173 19.51 -0.48 41.62
C GLY A 173 19.49 -1.93 42.00
N ASN A 174 18.55 -2.74 41.49
CA ASN A 174 18.50 -4.16 41.81
C ASN A 174 19.41 -4.96 40.85
N GLN A 175 20.64 -5.27 41.30
CA GLN A 175 21.67 -5.97 40.52
C GLN A 175 21.19 -7.31 39.94
N GLN A 176 20.30 -8.01 40.65
CA GLN A 176 19.77 -9.31 40.22
C GLN A 176 18.77 -9.19 39.05
N GLU A 177 18.09 -8.05 38.92
CA GLU A 177 17.03 -7.83 37.91
C GLU A 177 17.49 -7.02 36.70
N VAL A 178 18.53 -6.21 36.84
CA VAL A 178 19.08 -5.34 35.79
C VAL A 178 20.25 -5.98 35.01
N GLY A 179 20.66 -7.20 35.41
CA GLY A 179 21.65 -8.01 34.70
C GLY A 179 21.15 -8.48 33.33
N ILE A 180 22.07 -8.67 32.37
CA ILE A 180 21.73 -9.08 30.99
C ILE A 180 20.91 -10.39 30.95
N ASP A 181 21.22 -11.32 31.85
CA ASP A 181 20.57 -12.62 31.86
C ASP A 181 19.17 -12.59 32.52
N SER A 182 19.00 -11.71 33.49
CA SER A 182 17.71 -11.45 34.12
C SER A 182 16.74 -10.76 33.13
N ILE A 183 17.21 -9.75 32.42
CA ILE A 183 16.44 -9.06 31.37
C ILE A 183 15.97 -10.02 30.28
N LYS A 184 16.79 -11.02 29.91
CA LYS A 184 16.37 -12.07 28.96
C LYS A 184 15.20 -12.89 29.48
N THR A 185 15.24 -13.22 30.77
CA THR A 185 14.21 -14.07 31.41
C THR A 185 12.92 -13.29 31.60
N HIS A 186 12.99 -12.06 32.13
CA HIS A 186 11.81 -11.22 32.39
C HIS A 186 11.11 -10.75 31.12
N LEU A 187 11.86 -10.37 30.10
CA LEU A 187 11.28 -9.90 28.83
C LEU A 187 11.14 -11.02 27.77
N ASN A 188 11.53 -12.23 28.09
CA ASN A 188 11.54 -13.39 27.19
C ASN A 188 12.19 -13.08 25.83
N TRP A 189 13.36 -12.43 25.86
CA TRP A 189 14.07 -11.97 24.67
C TRP A 189 15.22 -12.91 24.29
N SER A 190 15.45 -13.04 22.99
CA SER A 190 16.65 -13.70 22.47
C SER A 190 17.90 -12.86 22.79
N SER A 191 19.03 -13.52 23.13
CA SER A 191 20.33 -12.89 23.41
C SER A 191 20.77 -11.89 22.33
N LYS A 192 20.50 -12.20 21.06
CA LYS A 192 20.79 -11.31 19.93
C LYS A 192 19.98 -10.01 20.00
N ARG A 193 18.70 -10.11 20.37
CA ARG A 193 17.79 -8.95 20.47
C ARG A 193 18.19 -8.04 21.63
N THR A 194 18.43 -8.62 22.80
CA THR A 194 18.89 -7.89 24.00
C THR A 194 20.16 -7.10 23.69
N ARG A 195 21.18 -7.75 23.12
CA ARG A 195 22.44 -7.09 22.75
C ARG A 195 22.26 -5.94 21.74
N GLN A 196 21.43 -6.15 20.72
CA GLN A 196 21.12 -5.10 19.72
C GLN A 196 20.38 -3.90 20.32
N THR A 197 19.45 -4.15 21.26
CA THR A 197 18.71 -3.09 21.95
C THR A 197 19.65 -2.29 22.85
N ILE A 198 20.47 -2.95 23.67
CA ILE A 198 21.47 -2.30 24.52
C ILE A 198 22.45 -1.46 23.69
N GLN A 199 23.00 -1.98 22.62
CA GLN A 199 23.91 -1.21 21.75
C GLN A 199 23.24 0.02 21.15
N SER A 200 21.94 -0.09 20.80
CA SER A 200 21.21 1.04 20.24
C SER A 200 20.91 2.11 21.30
N LEU A 201 20.62 1.71 22.54
CA LEU A 201 20.37 2.62 23.66
C LEU A 201 21.64 3.34 24.13
N LEU A 202 22.77 2.66 24.16
CA LEU A 202 24.10 3.26 24.41
C LEU A 202 24.45 4.29 23.34
N LYS A 203 24.22 4.00 22.04
CA LYS A 203 24.44 4.97 20.94
C LYS A 203 23.55 6.21 21.04
N LEU A 204 22.36 6.09 21.61
CA LEU A 204 21.44 7.20 21.82
C LEU A 204 21.72 7.96 23.13
N ASN A 205 22.69 7.50 23.92
CA ASN A 205 22.98 8.00 25.26
C ASN A 205 21.74 8.01 26.19
N TRP A 206 20.89 6.98 26.08
CA TRP A 206 19.72 6.83 26.96
C TRP A 206 20.00 5.94 28.16
N ILE A 207 21.03 5.12 28.08
CA ILE A 207 21.55 4.30 29.16
C ILE A 207 23.06 4.49 29.29
N VAL A 208 23.58 4.28 30.50
CA VAL A 208 25.00 4.27 30.83
C VAL A 208 25.35 2.93 31.43
N LYS A 209 26.52 2.38 31.09
CA LYS A 209 27.03 1.16 31.72
C LYS A 209 27.83 1.55 32.98
N ASN A 210 27.37 1.09 34.13
CA ASN A 210 28.13 1.17 35.36
C ASN A 210 29.14 0.02 35.40
N GLU A 211 30.42 0.32 35.23
CA GLU A 211 31.47 -0.71 35.16
C GLU A 211 31.72 -1.38 36.50
N ALA A 212 31.48 -0.68 37.62
CA ALA A 212 31.69 -1.22 38.97
C ALA A 212 30.70 -2.31 39.32
N LEU A 213 29.47 -2.25 38.84
CA LEU A 213 28.36 -3.13 39.15
C LEU A 213 27.94 -4.04 37.99
N SER A 214 28.56 -3.86 36.81
CA SER A 214 28.19 -4.54 35.55
C SER A 214 26.69 -4.43 35.18
N VAL A 215 26.02 -3.36 35.59
CA VAL A 215 24.61 -3.08 35.33
C VAL A 215 24.45 -1.86 34.42
N TYR A 216 23.27 -1.73 33.84
CA TYR A 216 22.90 -0.56 33.03
C TYR A 216 21.98 0.35 33.84
N GLU A 217 22.26 1.65 33.80
CA GLU A 217 21.49 2.70 34.46
C GLU A 217 20.91 3.68 33.44
N LEU A 218 19.79 4.30 33.78
CA LEU A 218 19.19 5.33 32.95
C LEU A 218 20.07 6.61 32.97
N SER A 219 20.29 7.21 31.82
CA SER A 219 20.86 8.53 31.73
C SER A 219 19.78 9.61 31.97
N PRO A 220 20.12 10.85 32.21
CA PRO A 220 19.13 11.95 32.32
C PRO A 220 18.26 12.12 31.07
N LYS A 221 18.76 11.71 29.90
CA LYS A 221 17.99 11.68 28.66
C LYS A 221 17.04 10.48 28.61
N GLY A 222 17.46 9.33 29.15
CA GLY A 222 16.64 8.14 29.28
C GLY A 222 15.47 8.36 30.24
N GLU A 223 15.71 8.99 31.39
CA GLU A 223 14.66 9.34 32.36
C GLU A 223 13.59 10.24 31.77
N LYS A 224 13.97 11.30 31.06
CA LYS A 224 13.00 12.18 30.36
C LYS A 224 12.15 11.41 29.36
N ARG A 225 12.75 10.46 28.65
CA ARG A 225 12.01 9.61 27.69
C ARG A 225 10.99 8.72 28.40
N VAL A 226 11.36 8.11 29.52
CA VAL A 226 10.45 7.24 30.30
C VAL A 226 9.32 8.05 30.91
N THR A 227 9.59 9.22 31.49
CA THR A 227 8.55 10.10 32.05
C THR A 227 7.49 10.43 30.98
N LEU A 228 7.90 10.81 29.79
CA LEU A 228 6.98 11.06 28.67
C LEU A 228 6.19 9.81 28.24
N LEU A 229 6.76 8.61 28.36
CA LEU A 229 6.05 7.37 28.05
C LEU A 229 5.01 7.03 29.11
N VAL A 230 5.30 7.30 30.37
CA VAL A 230 4.38 7.09 31.49
C VAL A 230 3.22 8.06 31.42
N GLU A 231 3.47 9.36 31.20
CA GLU A 231 2.42 10.37 31.02
C GLU A 231 1.46 10.03 29.88
N ASN A 232 1.98 9.64 28.71
CA ASN A 232 1.15 9.26 27.55
C ASN A 232 0.40 7.91 27.72
N SER A 233 0.66 7.14 28.76
CA SER A 233 -0.06 5.89 29.03
C SER A 233 -1.28 6.08 29.92
N TYR A 234 -1.48 7.26 30.48
CA TYR A 234 -2.61 7.62 31.35
C TYR A 234 -3.68 8.47 30.62
N ASP A 235 -3.42 8.93 29.38
CA ASP A 235 -4.39 9.57 28.50
C ASP A 235 -4.97 8.54 27.48
#